data_6a79f7d53e69d028a9e212d21ca99bb2
#
_entry.id   6a79f7d53e69d028a9e212d21ca99bb2
#
_cell.length_a   1.000
_cell.length_b   1.000
_cell.length_c   1.000
_cell.angle_alpha   90.00
_cell.angle_beta   90.00
_cell.angle_gamma   90.00
#
_symmetry.space_group_name_H-M   'P 1'
#
loop_
_entity.id
_entity.type
_entity.pdbx_description
1 polymer ?
#
loop_
_entity_poly.entity_id
_entity_poly.type
_entity_poly.pdbx_seq_one_letter_code
_entity_poly.pdbx_strand_id
1 'polypeptide(L)'
;RELKEQMSFLAKQTTETSMSFGKAFTNPFVPNDEFGKPISRNKMLPSTVAFPVNTFTAGLGWSEKYFKMATGEEIMESYDSTKTGYAINQMGLLRLALFNNTNFNSWDEYNKVTLAVKRLYNSDSTPIPDYNGVSFNPASHTHYIARVSTLANSDVDATITHVLHHGYTNGVKVFINSANQADITALSKFEPLDSVRLVEGSGYTVQKLDNSAPANNRFIGLWDNQYDVWVKDSITPSGYVLVAATGEVEKPLGFRQLPMPSLQGLMFSGQIPGVALIAEKAEAIEDFGVWNRGTAAVLYIGN
;
A
#
# COMPACT_ATOMS: atom_id res chain seq x y z
N ARG A 1 -14.43 5.02 5.45
CA ARG A 1 -14.74 4.26 4.22
C ARG A 1 -13.51 4.20 3.29
N GLU A 2 -12.90 5.33 2.99
CA GLU A 2 -11.74 5.45 2.12
C GLU A 2 -10.54 4.61 2.59
N LEU A 3 -10.16 4.69 3.86
CA LEU A 3 -9.08 3.88 4.43
C LEU A 3 -9.30 2.37 4.22
N LYS A 4 -10.52 1.88 4.47
CA LYS A 4 -10.85 0.46 4.30
C LYS A 4 -10.75 0.02 2.84
N GLU A 5 -11.16 0.87 1.91
CA GLU A 5 -11.02 0.62 0.48
C GLU A 5 -9.55 0.54 0.08
N GLN A 6 -8.73 1.51 0.50
CA GLN A 6 -7.30 1.55 0.18
C GLN A 6 -6.54 0.37 0.78
N MET A 7 -6.85 -0.01 2.01
CA MET A 7 -6.29 -1.21 2.63
C MET A 7 -6.64 -2.47 1.84
N SER A 8 -7.83 -2.57 1.27
CA SER A 8 -8.28 -3.77 0.56
C SER A 8 -7.46 -4.09 -0.70
N PHE A 9 -6.94 -3.09 -1.40
CA PHE A 9 -6.15 -3.31 -2.63
C PHE A 9 -4.64 -3.14 -2.45
N LEU A 10 -4.17 -2.44 -1.40
CA LEU A 10 -2.74 -2.25 -1.13
C LEU A 10 -2.20 -3.15 -0.02
N ALA A 11 -3.03 -3.62 0.90
CA ALA A 11 -2.57 -4.36 2.05
C ALA A 11 -3.34 -5.66 2.27
N LYS A 12 -2.64 -6.69 2.74
CA LYS A 12 -3.24 -7.90 3.26
C LYS A 12 -3.14 -7.90 4.79
N GLN A 13 -4.27 -8.10 5.46
CA GLN A 13 -4.27 -8.27 6.90
C GLN A 13 -3.59 -9.58 7.30
N THR A 14 -2.74 -9.53 8.30
CA THR A 14 -1.99 -10.68 8.81
C THR A 14 -1.73 -10.56 10.31
N THR A 15 -1.55 -11.70 10.96
CA THR A 15 -1.08 -11.80 12.36
C THR A 15 0.35 -12.34 12.43
N GLU A 16 0.91 -12.72 11.28
CA GLU A 16 2.24 -13.30 11.18
C GLU A 16 3.33 -12.23 11.34
N THR A 17 4.45 -12.64 11.95
CA THR A 17 5.64 -11.79 12.08
C THR A 17 6.38 -11.60 10.76
N SER A 18 6.23 -12.56 9.85
CA SER A 18 6.87 -12.55 8.54
C SER A 18 6.06 -13.35 7.53
N MET A 19 6.16 -12.98 6.27
CA MET A 19 5.50 -13.70 5.17
C MET A 19 6.46 -13.85 4.00
N SER A 20 6.30 -14.96 3.28
CA SER A 20 6.99 -15.19 2.01
C SER A 20 6.21 -14.57 0.86
N PHE A 21 6.90 -14.19 -0.20
CA PHE A 21 6.31 -13.65 -1.42
C PHE A 21 6.98 -14.18 -2.68
N GLY A 22 6.30 -14.09 -3.81
CA GLY A 22 6.78 -14.47 -5.14
C GLY A 22 5.81 -15.37 -5.88
N LYS A 23 5.69 -15.15 -7.18
CA LYS A 23 4.88 -16.04 -8.04
C LYS A 23 5.51 -17.43 -8.14
N ALA A 24 4.67 -18.45 -8.15
CA ALA A 24 5.10 -19.81 -8.39
C ALA A 24 5.76 -19.92 -9.77
N PHE A 25 6.91 -20.56 -9.81
CA PHE A 25 7.62 -20.85 -11.05
C PHE A 25 6.81 -21.81 -11.93
N THR A 26 6.59 -21.44 -13.19
CA THR A 26 5.98 -22.36 -14.16
C THR A 26 7.04 -23.36 -14.61
N ASN A 27 6.89 -24.63 -14.22
CA ASN A 27 7.73 -25.68 -14.74
C ASN A 27 7.38 -25.95 -16.21
N PRO A 28 8.26 -25.67 -17.18
CA PRO A 28 8.00 -25.99 -18.57
C PRO A 28 7.98 -27.50 -18.74
N PHE A 29 7.04 -28.00 -19.53
CA PHE A 29 7.09 -29.35 -20.00
C PHE A 29 8.25 -29.49 -20.99
N VAL A 30 9.15 -30.44 -20.71
CA VAL A 30 10.29 -30.75 -21.58
C VAL A 30 10.04 -32.12 -22.21
N PRO A 31 10.25 -32.29 -23.53
CA PRO A 31 10.18 -33.57 -24.15
C PRO A 31 11.12 -34.54 -23.41
N ASN A 32 10.62 -35.71 -23.03
CA ASN A 32 11.37 -36.75 -22.37
C ASN A 32 11.55 -37.92 -23.34
N ASP A 33 12.69 -38.55 -23.32
CA ASP A 33 12.90 -39.83 -24.03
C ASP A 33 12.37 -41.00 -23.20
N GLU A 34 12.29 -42.16 -23.80
CA GLU A 34 11.73 -43.39 -23.21
C GLU A 34 12.36 -43.75 -21.85
N PHE A 35 13.60 -43.32 -21.60
CA PHE A 35 14.39 -43.61 -20.39
C PHE A 35 14.78 -42.35 -19.60
N GLY A 36 14.32 -41.20 -20.03
CA GLY A 36 14.68 -39.92 -19.42
C GLY A 36 14.01 -39.71 -18.06
N LYS A 37 14.77 -39.21 -17.09
CA LYS A 37 14.24 -38.81 -15.81
C LYS A 37 13.63 -37.40 -15.94
N PRO A 38 12.44 -37.12 -15.34
CA PRO A 38 11.90 -35.75 -15.31
C PRO A 38 12.93 -34.80 -14.68
N ILE A 39 13.19 -33.69 -15.35
CA ILE A 39 14.08 -32.67 -14.82
C ILE A 39 13.34 -31.95 -13.69
N SER A 40 13.71 -32.27 -12.45
CA SER A 40 13.26 -31.52 -11.29
C SER A 40 14.05 -30.23 -11.23
N ARG A 41 13.35 -29.07 -11.40
CA ARG A 41 13.97 -27.77 -11.10
C ARG A 41 13.87 -27.48 -9.61
N ASN A 42 14.96 -27.00 -9.05
CA ASN A 42 14.96 -26.54 -7.66
C ASN A 42 13.87 -25.50 -7.47
N LYS A 43 12.99 -25.73 -6.50
CA LYS A 43 12.02 -24.73 -6.06
C LYS A 43 12.83 -23.53 -5.56
N MET A 44 12.67 -22.38 -6.19
CA MET A 44 13.24 -21.16 -5.63
C MET A 44 12.66 -20.92 -4.24
N LEU A 45 13.54 -20.67 -3.29
CA LEU A 45 13.08 -20.29 -1.95
C LEU A 45 12.42 -18.92 -2.07
N PRO A 46 11.15 -18.77 -1.65
CA PRO A 46 10.50 -17.49 -1.66
C PRO A 46 11.27 -16.55 -0.74
N SER A 47 11.37 -15.29 -1.12
CA SER A 47 11.88 -14.25 -0.23
C SER A 47 10.94 -14.05 0.93
N THR A 48 11.49 -13.83 2.12
CA THR A 48 10.71 -13.61 3.35
C THR A 48 10.95 -12.20 3.83
N VAL A 49 9.88 -11.50 4.18
CA VAL A 49 9.92 -10.16 4.77
C VAL A 49 9.22 -10.15 6.12
N ALA A 50 9.70 -9.31 7.02
CA ALA A 50 9.15 -9.15 8.35
C ALA A 50 8.26 -7.91 8.46
N PHE A 51 7.25 -7.99 9.33
CA PHE A 51 6.29 -6.91 9.57
C PHE A 51 6.49 -6.34 10.97
N PRO A 52 6.62 -5.01 11.11
CA PRO A 52 6.66 -4.38 12.41
C PRO A 52 5.30 -4.47 13.10
N VAL A 53 5.28 -4.25 14.39
CA VAL A 53 4.07 -3.98 15.17
C VAL A 53 4.40 -2.94 16.23
N ASN A 54 3.63 -1.86 16.26
CA ASN A 54 3.82 -0.76 17.17
C ASN A 54 2.53 -0.48 17.94
N THR A 55 2.65 0.06 19.14
CA THR A 55 1.51 0.49 19.95
C THR A 55 1.32 1.98 19.80
N PHE A 56 0.15 2.39 19.33
CA PHE A 56 -0.28 3.77 19.21
C PHE A 56 -1.34 4.06 20.25
N THR A 57 -1.23 5.22 20.91
CA THR A 57 -2.16 5.58 21.99
C THR A 57 -2.62 7.01 21.82
N ALA A 58 -3.90 7.25 22.17
CA ALA A 58 -4.46 8.58 22.34
C ALA A 58 -5.21 8.66 23.67
N GLY A 59 -5.12 9.78 24.37
CA GLY A 59 -5.84 10.01 25.60
C GLY A 59 -7.12 10.79 25.35
N LEU A 60 -8.23 10.35 25.93
CA LEU A 60 -9.44 11.16 26.10
C LEU A 60 -9.55 11.51 27.58
N GLY A 61 -9.85 12.77 27.89
CA GLY A 61 -9.96 13.19 29.28
C GLY A 61 -10.93 14.35 29.44
N TRP A 62 -11.79 14.21 30.46
CA TRP A 62 -12.74 15.25 30.81
C TRP A 62 -12.65 15.53 32.32
N SER A 63 -12.75 16.80 32.71
CA SER A 63 -12.95 17.10 34.12
C SER A 63 -14.30 16.55 34.58
N GLU A 64 -14.40 16.14 35.86
CA GLU A 64 -15.66 15.68 36.44
C GLU A 64 -16.77 16.74 36.28
N LYS A 65 -16.41 18.03 36.40
CA LYS A 65 -17.33 19.14 36.18
C LYS A 65 -17.83 19.21 34.73
N TYR A 66 -16.92 19.12 33.76
CA TYR A 66 -17.28 19.12 32.34
C TYR A 66 -18.18 17.94 32.00
N PHE A 67 -17.81 16.74 32.45
CA PHE A 67 -18.58 15.52 32.17
C PHE A 67 -20.03 15.57 32.72
N LYS A 68 -20.24 16.24 33.87
CA LYS A 68 -21.59 16.45 34.43
C LYS A 68 -22.41 17.50 33.69
N MET A 69 -21.77 18.39 32.96
CA MET A 69 -22.41 19.51 32.25
C MET A 69 -22.49 19.32 30.74
N ALA A 70 -21.62 18.47 30.18
CA ALA A 70 -21.56 18.20 28.75
C ALA A 70 -22.78 17.41 28.28
N THR A 71 -23.18 17.68 27.07
CA THR A 71 -24.19 16.89 26.36
C THR A 71 -23.58 15.57 25.89
N GLY A 72 -24.43 14.56 25.65
CA GLY A 72 -23.95 13.30 25.06
C GLY A 72 -23.32 13.49 23.69
N GLU A 73 -23.75 14.49 22.93
CA GLU A 73 -23.22 14.83 21.62
C GLU A 73 -21.76 15.35 21.71
N GLU A 74 -21.45 16.25 22.64
CA GLU A 74 -20.09 16.77 22.87
C GLU A 74 -19.11 15.67 23.30
N ILE A 75 -19.58 14.69 24.09
CA ILE A 75 -18.76 13.55 24.48
C ILE A 75 -18.51 12.64 23.26
N MET A 76 -19.55 12.36 22.47
CA MET A 76 -19.42 11.53 21.26
C MET A 76 -18.51 12.17 20.21
N GLU A 77 -18.51 13.51 20.09
CA GLU A 77 -17.59 14.23 19.21
C GLU A 77 -16.11 13.94 19.55
N SER A 78 -15.78 13.83 20.83
CA SER A 78 -14.42 13.47 21.28
C SER A 78 -14.01 12.08 20.83
N TYR A 79 -14.93 11.10 20.88
CA TYR A 79 -14.68 9.75 20.37
C TYR A 79 -14.55 9.73 18.85
N ASP A 80 -15.36 10.48 18.13
CA ASP A 80 -15.29 10.53 16.67
C ASP A 80 -14.04 11.26 16.19
N SER A 81 -13.60 12.28 16.91
CA SER A 81 -12.29 12.93 16.70
C SER A 81 -11.14 11.92 16.87
N THR A 82 -11.19 11.07 17.90
CA THR A 82 -10.19 10.02 18.14
C THR A 82 -10.20 8.97 17.03
N LYS A 83 -11.36 8.52 16.55
CA LYS A 83 -11.48 7.60 15.40
C LYS A 83 -10.91 8.22 14.12
N THR A 84 -11.14 9.52 13.92
CA THR A 84 -10.59 10.27 12.80
C THR A 84 -9.07 10.35 12.90
N GLY A 85 -8.53 10.66 14.08
CA GLY A 85 -7.10 10.66 14.36
C GLY A 85 -6.47 9.28 14.10
N TYR A 86 -7.15 8.21 14.51
CA TYR A 86 -6.73 6.83 14.20
C TYR A 86 -6.65 6.58 12.69
N ALA A 87 -7.67 6.96 11.93
CA ALA A 87 -7.66 6.79 10.48
C ALA A 87 -6.54 7.57 9.80
N ILE A 88 -6.26 8.79 10.26
CA ILE A 88 -5.13 9.61 9.78
C ILE A 88 -3.79 8.93 10.09
N ASN A 89 -3.63 8.38 11.30
CA ASN A 89 -2.43 7.65 11.68
C ASN A 89 -2.21 6.43 10.77
N GLN A 90 -3.25 5.62 10.52
CA GLN A 90 -3.17 4.47 9.64
C GLN A 90 -2.74 4.84 8.21
N MET A 91 -3.28 5.95 7.68
CA MET A 91 -2.86 6.47 6.39
C MET A 91 -1.40 6.93 6.39
N GLY A 92 -0.95 7.54 7.49
CA GLY A 92 0.45 7.92 7.68
C GLY A 92 1.39 6.71 7.67
N LEU A 93 1.03 5.64 8.39
CA LEU A 93 1.80 4.39 8.45
C LEU A 93 1.86 3.69 7.08
N LEU A 94 0.73 3.64 6.36
CA LEU A 94 0.66 3.09 5.01
C LEU A 94 1.60 3.85 4.06
N ARG A 95 1.57 5.19 4.09
CA ARG A 95 2.47 6.02 3.29
C ARG A 95 3.94 5.79 3.69
N LEU A 96 4.23 5.74 4.99
CA LEU A 96 5.58 5.48 5.49
C LEU A 96 6.10 4.13 5.01
N ALA A 97 5.24 3.10 4.97
CA ALA A 97 5.63 1.78 4.46
C ALA A 97 5.95 1.80 2.96
N LEU A 98 5.18 2.53 2.15
CA LEU A 98 5.35 2.58 0.69
C LEU A 98 6.49 3.51 0.25
N PHE A 99 6.58 4.70 0.82
CA PHE A 99 7.43 5.77 0.29
C PHE A 99 8.75 5.99 1.04
N ASN A 100 8.94 5.34 2.20
CA ASN A 100 10.24 5.37 2.86
C ASN A 100 11.22 4.44 2.13
N ASN A 101 12.43 4.93 1.88
CA ASN A 101 13.48 4.22 1.16
C ASN A 101 14.53 3.55 2.07
N THR A 102 14.32 3.54 3.40
CA THR A 102 15.29 3.05 4.35
C THR A 102 14.80 1.83 5.11
N ASN A 103 15.49 0.71 4.97
CA ASN A 103 15.26 -0.47 5.79
C ASN A 103 15.62 -0.19 7.25
N PHE A 104 14.95 -0.84 8.19
CA PHE A 104 15.22 -0.66 9.61
C PHE A 104 14.97 -1.94 10.40
N ASN A 105 15.47 -1.97 11.63
CA ASN A 105 15.17 -3.02 12.58
C ASN A 105 14.08 -2.54 13.54
N SER A 106 13.04 -3.35 13.70
CA SER A 106 11.94 -3.12 14.64
C SER A 106 11.98 -4.15 15.76
N TRP A 107 11.90 -3.70 17.00
CA TRP A 107 11.74 -4.59 18.14
C TRP A 107 10.28 -4.99 18.28
N ASP A 108 10.01 -6.28 18.26
CA ASP A 108 8.68 -6.83 18.49
C ASP A 108 8.52 -7.19 19.97
N GLU A 109 7.83 -6.34 20.70
CA GLU A 109 7.60 -6.51 22.13
C GLU A 109 6.82 -7.80 22.47
N TYR A 110 5.97 -8.26 21.58
CA TYR A 110 5.12 -9.42 21.82
C TYR A 110 5.87 -10.74 21.63
N ASN A 111 6.71 -10.81 20.62
CA ASN A 111 7.49 -12.00 20.31
C ASN A 111 8.92 -11.94 20.83
N LYS A 112 9.34 -10.81 21.46
CA LYS A 112 10.68 -10.57 22.02
C LYS A 112 11.80 -10.84 20.99
N VAL A 113 11.62 -10.35 19.78
CA VAL A 113 12.56 -10.54 18.67
C VAL A 113 12.76 -9.25 17.89
N THR A 114 13.98 -9.05 17.39
CA THR A 114 14.26 -7.96 16.44
C THR A 114 13.95 -8.42 15.03
N LEU A 115 13.09 -7.68 14.35
CA LEU A 115 12.63 -7.93 13.00
C LEU A 115 13.34 -7.00 12.01
N ALA A 116 13.96 -7.55 10.97
CA ALA A 116 14.53 -6.79 9.88
C ALA A 116 13.42 -6.40 8.89
N VAL A 117 12.90 -5.18 9.01
CA VAL A 117 11.82 -4.66 8.18
C VAL A 117 12.38 -4.11 6.88
N LYS A 118 11.89 -4.63 5.77
CA LYS A 118 12.29 -4.23 4.42
C LYS A 118 11.30 -3.24 3.85
N ARG A 119 11.77 -2.36 2.94
CA ARG A 119 10.94 -1.39 2.21
C ARG A 119 10.80 -1.79 0.74
N LEU A 120 9.93 -1.15 -0.01
CA LEU A 120 9.80 -1.34 -1.47
C LEU A 120 11.12 -1.06 -2.17
N TYR A 121 11.77 0.01 -1.72
CA TYR A 121 13.14 0.30 -2.09
C TYR A 121 14.03 -0.82 -1.58
N ASN A 122 14.89 -1.36 -2.43
CA ASN A 122 16.30 -1.40 -2.12
C ASN A 122 17.02 -2.47 -2.91
N SER A 123 18.08 -2.04 -3.56
CA SER A 123 19.29 -2.80 -3.87
C SER A 123 19.96 -3.25 -2.56
N ASP A 124 19.28 -4.05 -1.74
CA ASP A 124 19.68 -4.42 -0.38
C ASP A 124 20.10 -5.89 -0.27
N SER A 125 20.42 -6.50 -1.39
CA SER A 125 20.78 -7.92 -1.52
C SER A 125 19.69 -8.91 -1.09
N THR A 126 18.45 -8.45 -0.86
CA THR A 126 17.32 -9.35 -0.63
C THR A 126 16.76 -9.78 -1.99
N PRO A 127 16.84 -11.07 -2.34
CA PRO A 127 16.40 -11.53 -3.65
C PRO A 127 14.91 -11.30 -3.85
N ILE A 128 14.55 -10.86 -5.05
CA ILE A 128 13.18 -10.92 -5.55
C ILE A 128 13.11 -12.18 -6.42
N PRO A 129 12.10 -13.03 -6.25
CA PRO A 129 11.99 -14.27 -6.99
C PRO A 129 12.02 -14.06 -8.50
N ASP A 130 12.80 -14.87 -9.21
CA ASP A 130 12.84 -14.88 -10.68
C ASP A 130 11.48 -15.19 -11.27
N TYR A 131 11.18 -14.63 -12.42
CA TYR A 131 9.95 -14.89 -13.13
C TYR A 131 10.22 -15.17 -14.62
N ASN A 132 9.60 -16.23 -15.15
CA ASN A 132 9.72 -16.64 -16.56
C ASN A 132 11.16 -16.72 -17.12
N GLY A 133 12.12 -17.12 -16.28
CA GLY A 133 13.52 -17.21 -16.67
C GLY A 133 14.29 -15.89 -16.62
N VAL A 134 13.65 -14.81 -16.20
CA VAL A 134 14.32 -13.53 -15.91
C VAL A 134 14.76 -13.51 -14.46
N SER A 135 16.04 -13.31 -14.25
CA SER A 135 16.64 -13.18 -12.93
C SER A 135 16.87 -11.71 -12.60
N PHE A 136 16.59 -11.34 -11.36
CA PHE A 136 16.74 -9.97 -10.88
C PHE A 136 17.95 -9.89 -9.96
N ASN A 137 18.89 -9.00 -10.28
CA ASN A 137 20.06 -8.79 -9.43
C ASN A 137 19.66 -8.08 -8.12
N PRO A 138 19.73 -8.75 -6.96
CA PRO A 138 19.25 -8.18 -5.70
C PRO A 138 20.10 -6.99 -5.20
N ALA A 139 21.29 -6.79 -5.76
CA ALA A 139 22.15 -5.65 -5.39
C ALA A 139 21.86 -4.37 -6.18
N SER A 140 21.14 -4.45 -7.31
CA SER A 140 20.86 -3.29 -8.18
C SER A 140 19.39 -3.13 -8.52
N HIS A 141 18.59 -4.18 -8.44
CA HIS A 141 17.17 -4.13 -8.77
C HIS A 141 16.38 -3.47 -7.63
N THR A 142 15.67 -2.41 -7.94
CA THR A 142 14.89 -1.63 -6.95
C THR A 142 13.52 -1.27 -7.49
N HIS A 143 12.52 -1.30 -6.61
CA HIS A 143 11.17 -0.83 -6.90
C HIS A 143 10.94 0.62 -6.44
N TYR A 144 12.00 1.33 -6.10
CA TYR A 144 11.98 2.75 -5.82
C TYR A 144 12.92 3.47 -6.78
N ILE A 145 12.35 4.16 -7.73
CA ILE A 145 13.09 4.90 -8.77
C ILE A 145 13.15 6.36 -8.33
N ALA A 146 14.37 6.89 -8.15
CA ALA A 146 14.57 8.30 -7.84
C ALA A 146 14.96 9.06 -9.11
N ARG A 147 14.28 10.15 -9.38
CA ARG A 147 14.60 11.08 -10.46
C ARG A 147 15.00 12.43 -9.91
N VAL A 148 15.92 13.07 -10.59
CA VAL A 148 16.43 14.42 -10.29
C VAL A 148 16.19 15.40 -11.44
N SER A 149 15.46 14.99 -12.48
CA SER A 149 15.21 15.78 -13.67
C SER A 149 13.71 15.86 -13.97
N THR A 150 13.35 16.66 -14.98
CA THR A 150 11.96 16.75 -15.46
C THR A 150 11.40 15.37 -15.79
N LEU A 151 10.17 15.13 -15.35
CA LEU A 151 9.44 13.88 -15.57
C LEU A 151 9.27 13.59 -17.06
N ALA A 152 9.54 12.37 -17.48
CA ALA A 152 9.42 11.91 -18.86
C ALA A 152 8.55 10.64 -18.95
N ASN A 153 8.00 10.35 -20.14
CA ASN A 153 7.25 9.13 -20.39
C ASN A 153 8.02 7.87 -19.98
N SER A 154 9.33 7.83 -20.28
CA SER A 154 10.21 6.71 -19.94
C SER A 154 10.28 6.40 -18.45
N ASP A 155 10.02 7.37 -17.58
CA ASP A 155 10.11 7.20 -16.13
C ASP A 155 8.88 6.46 -15.60
N VAL A 156 7.71 6.84 -16.09
CA VAL A 156 6.46 6.16 -15.78
C VAL A 156 6.44 4.76 -16.38
N ASP A 157 6.89 4.62 -17.65
CA ASP A 157 7.00 3.32 -18.33
C ASP A 157 7.94 2.37 -17.57
N ALA A 158 9.11 2.86 -17.15
CA ALA A 158 10.05 2.08 -16.39
C ALA A 158 9.44 1.61 -15.05
N THR A 159 8.68 2.50 -14.37
CA THR A 159 8.02 2.16 -13.12
C THR A 159 6.94 1.09 -13.31
N ILE A 160 6.14 1.19 -14.38
CA ILE A 160 5.16 0.17 -14.74
C ILE A 160 5.87 -1.15 -15.09
N THR A 161 6.92 -1.09 -15.88
CA THR A 161 7.70 -2.26 -16.28
C THR A 161 8.28 -3.00 -15.08
N HIS A 162 8.71 -2.29 -14.03
CA HIS A 162 9.20 -2.90 -12.80
C HIS A 162 8.15 -3.76 -12.07
N VAL A 163 6.88 -3.50 -12.26
CA VAL A 163 5.79 -4.35 -11.74
C VAL A 163 5.51 -5.50 -12.70
N LEU A 164 5.43 -5.21 -13.99
CA LEU A 164 5.03 -6.19 -15.02
C LEU A 164 6.03 -7.33 -15.18
N HIS A 165 7.34 -7.04 -15.15
CA HIS A 165 8.35 -8.07 -15.40
C HIS A 165 8.47 -9.11 -14.28
N HIS A 166 7.87 -8.87 -13.12
CA HIS A 166 7.65 -9.89 -12.08
C HIS A 166 6.38 -10.72 -12.30
N GLY A 167 5.66 -10.49 -13.40
CA GLY A 167 4.43 -11.18 -13.75
C GLY A 167 3.18 -10.67 -13.05
N TYR A 168 3.23 -9.53 -12.39
CA TYR A 168 2.09 -8.90 -11.74
C TYR A 168 1.39 -7.97 -12.73
N THR A 169 0.43 -8.53 -13.46
CA THR A 169 -0.26 -7.84 -14.57
C THR A 169 -1.70 -7.49 -14.26
N ASN A 170 -2.26 -8.03 -13.18
CA ASN A 170 -3.68 -7.88 -12.90
C ASN A 170 -3.99 -6.59 -12.16
N GLY A 171 -4.76 -5.71 -12.82
CA GLY A 171 -5.24 -4.46 -12.23
C GLY A 171 -4.12 -3.48 -11.90
N VAL A 172 -3.10 -3.38 -12.76
CA VAL A 172 -2.02 -2.39 -12.60
C VAL A 172 -2.61 -0.99 -12.76
N LYS A 173 -2.35 -0.12 -11.77
CA LYS A 173 -2.83 1.25 -11.71
C LYS A 173 -1.71 2.19 -11.33
N VAL A 174 -1.82 3.43 -11.82
CA VAL A 174 -0.92 4.53 -11.52
C VAL A 174 -1.63 5.49 -10.57
N PHE A 175 -1.04 5.74 -9.42
CA PHE A 175 -1.57 6.66 -8.42
C PHE A 175 -0.66 7.87 -8.29
N ILE A 176 -1.23 9.05 -8.37
CA ILE A 176 -0.52 10.32 -8.29
C ILE A 176 -1.14 11.24 -7.22
N ASN A 177 -0.39 12.26 -6.83
CA ASN A 177 -0.90 13.34 -6.02
C ASN A 177 -1.52 14.43 -6.90
N SER A 178 -2.51 15.14 -6.39
CA SER A 178 -3.14 16.27 -7.10
C SER A 178 -2.15 17.38 -7.45
N ALA A 179 -1.13 17.59 -6.62
CA ALA A 179 -0.06 18.55 -6.89
C ALA A 179 0.79 18.20 -8.12
N ASN A 180 0.90 16.91 -8.46
CA ASN A 180 1.68 16.42 -9.61
C ASN A 180 0.79 16.09 -10.82
N GLN A 181 -0.49 16.40 -10.77
CA GLN A 181 -1.41 16.08 -11.86
C GLN A 181 -0.98 16.78 -13.16
N ALA A 182 -0.59 18.05 -13.10
CA ALA A 182 -0.17 18.79 -14.28
C ALA A 182 1.06 18.17 -14.97
N ASP A 183 2.02 17.69 -14.20
CA ASP A 183 3.23 17.06 -14.72
C ASP A 183 2.91 15.77 -15.50
N ILE A 184 2.02 14.94 -14.97
CA ILE A 184 1.61 13.69 -15.61
C ILE A 184 0.73 13.95 -16.84
N THR A 185 -0.22 14.89 -16.73
CA THR A 185 -1.14 15.17 -17.86
C THR A 185 -0.48 15.88 -19.03
N ALA A 186 0.69 16.51 -18.83
CA ALA A 186 1.50 17.10 -19.89
C ALA A 186 2.29 16.06 -20.70
N LEU A 187 2.39 14.82 -20.23
CA LEU A 187 3.13 13.76 -20.91
C LEU A 187 2.33 13.20 -22.09
N SER A 188 3.00 12.90 -23.20
CA SER A 188 2.35 12.51 -24.46
C SER A 188 1.68 11.14 -24.44
N LYS A 189 2.00 10.28 -23.47
CA LYS A 189 1.37 8.97 -23.28
C LYS A 189 0.14 9.01 -22.36
N PHE A 190 -0.14 10.16 -21.77
CA PHE A 190 -1.34 10.33 -20.96
C PHE A 190 -2.54 10.64 -21.86
N GLU A 191 -3.56 9.81 -21.79
CA GLU A 191 -4.84 10.00 -22.47
C GLU A 191 -5.89 10.46 -21.47
N PRO A 192 -6.32 11.74 -21.53
CA PRO A 192 -7.35 12.23 -20.65
C PRO A 192 -8.67 11.52 -20.93
N LEU A 193 -9.39 11.20 -19.90
CA LEU A 193 -10.73 10.69 -20.07
C LEU A 193 -11.64 11.87 -20.43
N ASP A 194 -11.96 11.99 -21.70
CA ASP A 194 -13.00 12.91 -22.13
C ASP A 194 -14.30 12.59 -21.40
N SER A 195 -15.05 13.63 -21.04
CA SER A 195 -16.25 13.55 -20.20
C SER A 195 -17.39 12.68 -20.77
N VAL A 196 -17.13 11.99 -21.86
CA VAL A 196 -18.09 11.14 -22.58
C VAL A 196 -17.44 9.83 -22.97
N ARG A 197 -17.79 8.75 -22.26
CA ARG A 197 -17.46 7.38 -22.67
C ARG A 197 -18.63 6.83 -23.46
N LEU A 198 -18.40 6.53 -24.74
CA LEU A 198 -19.37 5.75 -25.53
C LEU A 198 -19.24 4.28 -25.13
N VAL A 199 -20.26 3.76 -24.48
CA VAL A 199 -20.38 2.32 -24.19
C VAL A 199 -21.14 1.69 -25.34
N GLU A 200 -20.49 0.80 -26.09
CA GLU A 200 -21.09 0.03 -27.14
C GLU A 200 -22.08 -1.00 -26.56
N GLY A 201 -23.35 -0.84 -26.84
CA GLY A 201 -24.45 -1.69 -26.44
C GLY A 201 -25.70 -1.26 -27.19
N SER A 202 -26.82 -2.00 -27.17
CA SER A 202 -28.02 -1.79 -27.96
C SER A 202 -28.74 -0.42 -27.81
N GLY A 203 -27.98 0.60 -27.55
CA GLY A 203 -28.28 2.02 -27.48
C GLY A 203 -27.08 2.70 -26.90
N TYR A 204 -26.51 3.67 -27.59
CA TYR A 204 -25.39 4.46 -27.11
C TYR A 204 -25.79 5.17 -25.82
N THR A 205 -25.34 4.65 -24.68
CA THR A 205 -25.51 5.34 -23.40
C THR A 205 -24.27 6.16 -23.15
N VAL A 206 -24.41 7.48 -23.20
CA VAL A 206 -23.38 8.42 -22.80
C VAL A 206 -23.32 8.41 -21.28
N GLN A 207 -22.34 7.71 -20.69
CA GLN A 207 -22.04 7.88 -19.28
C GLN A 207 -21.20 9.14 -19.11
N LYS A 208 -21.80 10.18 -18.56
CA LYS A 208 -21.03 11.30 -18.02
C LYS A 208 -20.20 10.79 -16.85
N LEU A 209 -18.89 11.02 -16.90
CA LEU A 209 -18.08 10.88 -15.72
C LEU A 209 -18.63 11.78 -14.63
N ASP A 210 -18.85 11.18 -13.46
CA ASP A 210 -19.26 11.92 -12.29
C ASP A 210 -18.08 12.80 -11.81
N ASN A 211 -18.06 14.05 -12.27
CA ASN A 211 -17.12 15.08 -11.82
C ASN A 211 -17.40 15.51 -10.37
N SER A 212 -18.35 14.89 -9.67
CA SER A 212 -18.63 15.15 -8.25
C SER A 212 -17.58 14.51 -7.33
N ALA A 213 -16.72 13.61 -7.84
CA ALA A 213 -15.63 13.05 -7.06
C ALA A 213 -14.67 14.16 -6.60
N PRO A 214 -14.23 14.14 -5.32
CA PRO A 214 -13.29 15.12 -4.80
C PRO A 214 -12.03 15.21 -5.69
N ALA A 215 -11.49 16.41 -5.86
CA ALA A 215 -10.32 16.66 -6.71
C ALA A 215 -9.11 15.78 -6.32
N ASN A 216 -9.05 15.35 -5.08
CA ASN A 216 -7.98 14.55 -4.47
C ASN A 216 -8.25 13.03 -4.45
N ASN A 217 -9.34 12.56 -5.03
CA ASN A 217 -9.68 11.13 -5.10
C ASN A 217 -10.53 10.84 -6.34
N ARG A 218 -9.91 10.86 -7.53
CA ARG A 218 -10.62 10.66 -8.79
C ARG A 218 -9.78 9.93 -9.83
N PHE A 219 -10.46 9.24 -10.72
CA PHE A 219 -9.89 8.75 -11.97
C PHE A 219 -9.75 9.90 -12.96
N ILE A 220 -8.59 10.01 -13.63
CA ILE A 220 -8.33 11.14 -14.54
C ILE A 220 -8.05 10.74 -15.99
N GLY A 221 -7.71 9.51 -16.26
CA GLY A 221 -7.43 9.04 -17.59
C GLY A 221 -6.61 7.75 -17.64
N LEU A 222 -6.07 7.45 -18.79
CA LEU A 222 -5.27 6.25 -19.04
C LEU A 222 -3.83 6.63 -19.34
N TRP A 223 -2.91 5.78 -18.95
CA TRP A 223 -1.53 5.79 -19.39
C TRP A 223 -1.36 4.75 -20.51
N ASP A 224 -0.86 5.20 -21.65
CA ASP A 224 -0.61 4.36 -22.84
C ASP A 224 -1.86 3.52 -23.26
N ASN A 225 -3.06 4.09 -23.10
CA ASN A 225 -4.37 3.46 -23.35
C ASN A 225 -4.63 2.14 -22.57
N GLN A 226 -3.83 1.84 -21.56
CA GLN A 226 -3.88 0.54 -20.85
C GLN A 226 -4.05 0.66 -19.32
N TYR A 227 -3.37 1.61 -18.69
CA TYR A 227 -3.27 1.66 -17.24
C TYR A 227 -4.05 2.83 -16.66
N ASP A 228 -4.94 2.54 -15.74
CA ASP A 228 -5.73 3.56 -15.05
C ASP A 228 -4.83 4.54 -14.29
N VAL A 229 -5.03 5.84 -14.50
CA VAL A 229 -4.38 6.90 -13.73
C VAL A 229 -5.36 7.53 -12.75
N TRP A 230 -5.02 7.46 -11.47
CA TRP A 230 -5.85 7.95 -10.37
C TRP A 230 -5.14 9.04 -9.57
N VAL A 231 -5.82 10.12 -9.30
CA VAL A 231 -5.41 11.08 -8.26
C VAL A 231 -5.89 10.54 -6.92
N LYS A 232 -4.97 10.28 -6.00
CA LYS A 232 -5.26 9.80 -4.64
C LYS A 232 -4.29 10.40 -3.63
N ASP A 233 -4.58 11.60 -3.16
CA ASP A 233 -3.74 12.34 -2.21
C ASP A 233 -3.60 11.64 -0.86
N SER A 234 -4.61 10.85 -0.49
CA SER A 234 -4.56 10.05 0.73
C SER A 234 -3.51 8.94 0.71
N ILE A 235 -3.16 8.43 -0.47
CA ILE A 235 -2.13 7.39 -0.64
C ILE A 235 -0.79 8.03 -1.02
N THR A 236 -0.78 8.81 -2.10
CA THR A 236 0.43 9.28 -2.76
C THR A 236 0.81 10.67 -2.28
N PRO A 237 1.97 10.85 -1.62
CA PRO A 237 2.47 12.17 -1.27
C PRO A 237 2.83 13.00 -2.52
N SER A 238 2.92 14.33 -2.36
CA SER A 238 3.47 15.20 -3.40
C SER A 238 4.91 14.78 -3.75
N GLY A 239 5.27 14.87 -5.02
CA GLY A 239 6.58 14.47 -5.53
C GLY A 239 6.74 12.97 -5.77
N TYR A 240 5.65 12.19 -5.70
CA TYR A 240 5.70 10.75 -5.93
C TYR A 240 4.64 10.27 -6.92
N VAL A 241 4.98 9.18 -7.60
CA VAL A 241 4.03 8.33 -8.36
C VAL A 241 4.14 6.92 -7.79
N LEU A 242 3.01 6.28 -7.55
CA LEU A 242 2.92 4.88 -7.14
C LEU A 242 2.29 4.06 -8.26
N VAL A 243 2.95 3.01 -8.68
CA VAL A 243 2.37 1.97 -9.56
C VAL A 243 2.13 0.72 -8.72
N ALA A 244 0.93 0.17 -8.75
CA ALA A 244 0.60 -1.02 -7.99
C ALA A 244 -0.36 -1.95 -8.74
N ALA A 245 -0.12 -3.26 -8.66
CA ALA A 245 -0.99 -4.31 -9.18
C ALA A 245 -2.09 -4.61 -8.16
N THR A 246 -3.19 -3.88 -8.24
CA THR A 246 -4.27 -3.90 -7.24
C THR A 246 -5.16 -5.14 -7.30
N GLY A 247 -5.21 -5.81 -8.46
CA GLY A 247 -5.99 -7.03 -8.69
C GLY A 247 -5.30 -8.33 -8.27
N GLU A 248 -4.02 -8.27 -7.86
CA GLU A 248 -3.27 -9.45 -7.46
C GLU A 248 -3.66 -9.92 -6.04
N VAL A 249 -3.50 -11.23 -5.81
CA VAL A 249 -3.76 -11.83 -4.48
C VAL A 249 -2.70 -11.40 -3.48
N GLU A 250 -1.44 -11.38 -3.92
CA GLU A 250 -0.34 -10.84 -3.13
C GLU A 250 -0.35 -9.32 -3.23
N LYS A 251 -0.38 -8.66 -2.09
CA LYS A 251 -0.42 -7.20 -1.99
C LYS A 251 0.96 -6.61 -1.72
N PRO A 252 1.20 -5.34 -2.06
CA PRO A 252 2.47 -4.69 -1.72
C PRO A 252 2.75 -4.63 -0.23
N LEU A 253 1.72 -4.52 0.60
CA LEU A 253 1.84 -4.39 2.05
C LEU A 253 1.20 -5.56 2.80
N GLY A 254 1.76 -5.87 3.97
CA GLY A 254 1.11 -6.60 5.04
C GLY A 254 0.69 -5.62 6.14
N PHE A 255 -0.58 -5.66 6.52
CA PHE A 255 -1.10 -4.97 7.70
C PHE A 255 -1.12 -5.94 8.86
N ARG A 256 -0.15 -5.79 9.75
CA ARG A 256 0.00 -6.71 10.88
C ARG A 256 -0.74 -6.22 12.10
N GLN A 257 -1.50 -7.15 12.68
CA GLN A 257 -2.18 -6.99 13.98
C GLN A 257 -1.81 -8.16 14.89
N LEU A 258 -2.10 -8.04 16.18
CA LEU A 258 -1.90 -9.16 17.10
C LEU A 258 -2.88 -10.31 16.82
N PRO A 259 -2.51 -11.56 17.15
CA PRO A 259 -3.37 -12.72 16.90
C PRO A 259 -4.62 -12.74 17.78
N MET A 260 -4.66 -11.97 18.89
CA MET A 260 -5.81 -11.88 19.78
C MET A 260 -6.87 -10.91 19.23
N PRO A 261 -8.09 -11.37 18.88
CA PRO A 261 -9.14 -10.50 18.32
C PRO A 261 -9.50 -9.29 19.19
N SER A 262 -9.40 -9.44 20.52
CA SER A 262 -9.65 -8.36 21.49
C SER A 262 -8.60 -7.24 21.46
N LEU A 263 -7.47 -7.46 20.80
CA LEU A 263 -6.37 -6.48 20.66
C LEU A 263 -6.22 -5.99 19.21
N GLN A 264 -7.21 -6.22 18.35
CA GLN A 264 -7.19 -5.78 16.96
C GLN A 264 -8.00 -4.51 16.75
N GLY A 265 -7.44 -3.58 15.99
CA GLY A 265 -8.05 -2.29 15.68
C GLY A 265 -7.98 -1.30 16.84
N LEU A 266 -8.83 -0.28 16.77
CA LEU A 266 -8.90 0.76 17.80
C LEU A 266 -9.69 0.27 19.00
N MET A 267 -9.02 0.21 20.14
CA MET A 267 -9.59 -0.20 21.44
C MET A 267 -9.72 1.00 22.36
N PHE A 268 -10.79 1.04 23.14
CA PHE A 268 -10.95 2.01 24.22
C PHE A 268 -10.87 1.28 25.55
N SER A 269 -9.95 1.68 26.42
CA SER A 269 -9.84 1.17 27.78
C SER A 269 -10.48 2.13 28.75
N GLY A 270 -11.28 1.60 29.69
CA GLY A 270 -12.05 2.39 30.66
C GLY A 270 -11.18 3.22 31.61
N GLN A 271 -11.86 3.93 32.50
CA GLN A 271 -11.32 4.92 33.44
C GLN A 271 -9.98 4.53 34.10
N ILE A 272 -9.04 5.47 34.06
CA ILE A 272 -7.81 5.38 34.87
C ILE A 272 -8.17 5.77 36.31
N PRO A 273 -8.16 4.84 37.29
CA PRO A 273 -8.52 5.14 38.68
C PRO A 273 -7.56 6.14 39.30
N GLY A 274 -8.08 7.02 40.17
CA GLY A 274 -7.28 7.86 41.06
C GLY A 274 -6.92 9.27 40.52
N VAL A 275 -7.51 9.69 39.43
CA VAL A 275 -7.35 11.03 38.92
C VAL A 275 -8.70 11.76 38.96
N ALA A 276 -8.70 13.05 39.32
CA ALA A 276 -9.91 13.90 39.32
C ALA A 276 -10.46 14.15 37.88
N LEU A 277 -9.95 13.43 36.91
CA LEU A 277 -10.31 13.42 35.52
C LEU A 277 -10.92 12.06 35.16
N ILE A 278 -12.00 12.09 34.40
CA ILE A 278 -12.48 10.93 33.70
C ILE A 278 -11.58 10.78 32.48
N ALA A 279 -10.62 9.87 32.56
CA ALA A 279 -9.66 9.65 31.49
C ALA A 279 -9.84 8.25 30.89
N GLU A 280 -9.89 8.18 29.60
CA GLU A 280 -9.89 6.94 28.83
C GLU A 280 -8.67 6.91 27.91
N LYS A 281 -8.18 5.71 27.63
CA LYS A 281 -7.09 5.47 26.69
C LYS A 281 -7.66 4.81 25.45
N ALA A 282 -7.46 5.43 24.31
CA ALA A 282 -7.60 4.76 23.04
C ALA A 282 -6.25 4.15 22.64
N GLU A 283 -6.24 2.92 22.18
CA GLU A 283 -5.02 2.17 21.84
C GLU A 283 -5.24 1.36 20.57
N ALA A 284 -4.20 1.29 19.73
CA ALA A 284 -4.13 0.40 18.57
C ALA A 284 -2.75 -0.25 18.51
N ILE A 285 -2.70 -1.57 18.29
CA ILE A 285 -1.47 -2.36 18.25
C ILE A 285 -1.36 -3.00 16.87
N GLU A 286 -0.75 -2.26 15.96
CA GLU A 286 -0.71 -2.64 14.56
C GLU A 286 0.34 -1.82 13.80
N ASP A 287 0.75 -2.30 12.62
CA ASP A 287 1.60 -1.52 11.71
C ASP A 287 1.58 -2.11 10.30
N PHE A 288 2.17 -1.38 9.34
CA PHE A 288 2.35 -1.81 7.97
C PHE A 288 3.80 -2.17 7.70
N GLY A 289 4.01 -3.31 7.05
CA GLY A 289 5.28 -3.69 6.45
C GLY A 289 5.13 -4.00 4.98
N VAL A 290 6.20 -3.86 4.21
CA VAL A 290 6.19 -4.29 2.81
C VAL A 290 6.16 -5.81 2.76
N TRP A 291 5.21 -6.36 2.02
CA TRP A 291 5.10 -7.80 1.79
C TRP A 291 5.72 -8.19 0.45
N ASN A 292 5.05 -7.89 -0.64
CA ASN A 292 5.54 -8.26 -1.96
C ASN A 292 6.08 -7.04 -2.69
N ARG A 293 7.40 -6.95 -2.77
CA ARG A 293 8.09 -5.85 -3.45
C ARG A 293 7.80 -5.81 -4.95
N GLY A 294 7.51 -6.97 -5.59
CA GLY A 294 7.24 -7.05 -7.01
C GLY A 294 5.90 -6.48 -7.44
N THR A 295 4.93 -6.35 -6.53
CA THR A 295 3.55 -5.90 -6.85
C THR A 295 3.38 -4.39 -6.87
N ALA A 296 4.37 -3.63 -6.44
CA ALA A 296 4.34 -2.17 -6.53
C ALA A 296 5.73 -1.60 -6.81
N ALA A 297 5.74 -0.41 -7.40
CA ALA A 297 6.94 0.39 -7.61
C ALA A 297 6.63 1.86 -7.37
N VAL A 298 7.60 2.60 -6.86
CA VAL A 298 7.51 4.02 -6.54
C VAL A 298 8.48 4.79 -7.41
N LEU A 299 7.99 5.88 -8.01
CA LEU A 299 8.79 6.86 -8.70
C LEU A 299 8.82 8.14 -7.85
N TYR A 300 10.00 8.55 -7.43
CA TYR A 300 10.24 9.86 -6.81
C TYR A 300 10.65 10.85 -7.89
N ILE A 301 9.86 11.90 -8.06
CA ILE A 301 10.05 12.92 -9.11
C ILE A 301 10.65 14.23 -8.56
N GLY A 302 10.87 14.30 -7.25
CA GLY A 302 11.29 15.53 -6.59
C GLY A 302 10.12 16.50 -6.34
N ASN A 303 10.37 17.52 -5.56
CA ASN A 303 9.46 18.65 -5.34
C ASN A 303 9.92 19.84 -6.17
#